data_9f3b7293dd874f543dcb4955451d985c
#
_entry.id   9f3b7293dd874f543dcb4955451d985c
#
_cell.length_a   1.000
_cell.length_b   1.000
_cell.length_c   1.000
_cell.angle_alpha   90.00
_cell.angle_beta   90.00
_cell.angle_gamma   90.00
#
_symmetry.space_group_name_H-M   'P 1'
#
loop_
_entity.id
_entity.type
_entity.pdbx_description
1 polymer ?
#
loop_
_entity_poly.entity_id
_entity_poly.type
_entity_poly.pdbx_seq_one_letter_code
_entity_poly.pdbx_strand_id
1 'polypeptide(L)'
;MLGKRTEILLISALMCGIIGYAGLGLAIAGTRIAAAEGTVNTVVSHQNTLNATFRSINIQLTALGTRSSFDAPQAIALVETSVANAELASRTVSHDDVSLRNADRGLHEHPWLTVVSNAAVDRATNRIRHARQALAIARSLAADQVQEGRFWQALYSGLGDLGELNRQKEAGNLPGARQALTRMGRDVEQAAALAGSTGLPAELAALTTDLHKLAADYTRQLDAEAAEHYDAAAAISVDVSADMSRIAGFDVDGIGSKVDAFFRPRIDRYNQEIEAATA
;
A
#
# COMPACT_ATOMS: atom_id res chain seq x y z
N MET A 1 -6.93 -24.65 -8.56
CA MET A 1 -7.66 -24.23 -7.33
C MET A 1 -7.01 -23.05 -6.59
N LEU A 2 -5.80 -22.66 -6.95
CA LEU A 2 -5.12 -21.44 -6.41
C LEU A 2 -5.81 -20.14 -6.79
N GLY A 3 -6.48 -20.06 -7.94
CA GLY A 3 -7.02 -18.81 -8.51
C GLY A 3 -8.01 -18.04 -7.61
N LYS A 4 -8.91 -18.75 -6.93
CA LYS A 4 -9.98 -18.09 -6.16
C LYS A 4 -9.50 -17.47 -4.83
N ARG A 5 -8.39 -17.95 -4.24
CA ARG A 5 -7.90 -17.48 -2.93
C ARG A 5 -6.80 -16.45 -3.04
N THR A 6 -6.02 -16.47 -4.13
CA THR A 6 -5.05 -15.41 -4.45
C THR A 6 -5.73 -14.12 -4.91
N GLU A 7 -6.97 -14.20 -5.42
CA GLU A 7 -7.78 -13.04 -5.81
C GLU A 7 -8.12 -12.12 -4.64
N ILE A 8 -8.26 -12.67 -3.45
CA ILE A 8 -8.67 -11.93 -2.25
C ILE A 8 -7.50 -11.18 -1.61
N LEU A 9 -6.24 -11.64 -1.83
CA LEU A 9 -5.01 -10.93 -1.41
C LEU A 9 -4.88 -9.53 -2.03
N LEU A 10 -5.50 -9.32 -3.19
CA LEU A 10 -5.56 -8.04 -3.88
C LEU A 10 -6.37 -6.97 -3.12
N ILE A 11 -7.38 -7.39 -2.37
CA ILE A 11 -8.35 -6.48 -1.74
C ILE A 11 -7.76 -5.82 -0.49
N SER A 12 -6.88 -6.50 0.22
CA SER A 12 -6.37 -6.02 1.51
C SER A 12 -5.23 -5.01 1.42
N ALA A 13 -4.48 -5.00 0.31
CA ALA A 13 -3.27 -4.16 0.18
C ALA A 13 -3.54 -2.66 0.03
N LEU A 14 -4.75 -2.28 -0.33
CA LEU A 14 -5.06 -0.89 -0.69
C LEU A 14 -6.17 -0.21 0.10
N MET A 15 -6.67 -0.84 1.16
CA MET A 15 -7.64 -0.20 2.07
C MET A 15 -7.04 0.99 2.84
N CYS A 16 -5.72 1.13 2.84
CA CYS A 16 -5.02 2.22 3.55
C CYS A 16 -5.02 3.57 2.82
N GLY A 17 -5.53 3.62 1.58
CA GLY A 17 -5.57 4.86 0.79
C GLY A 17 -6.68 5.84 1.13
N ILE A 18 -7.46 5.58 2.14
CA ILE A 18 -8.60 6.45 2.48
C ILE A 18 -8.16 7.50 3.49
N ILE A 19 -7.44 8.47 2.99
CA ILE A 19 -7.25 9.71 3.72
C ILE A 19 -8.53 10.53 3.56
N GLY A 20 -9.25 10.56 4.62
CA GLY A 20 -10.52 11.10 4.95
C GLY A 20 -11.08 12.33 4.30
N TYR A 21 -12.29 12.41 4.43
CA TYR A 21 -13.26 13.40 3.99
C TYR A 21 -13.21 14.65 4.88
N ALA A 22 -13.13 15.81 4.28
CA ALA A 22 -13.54 17.04 4.99
C ALA A 22 -14.09 18.06 4.00
N GLY A 23 -15.24 18.51 4.28
CA GLY A 23 -15.86 19.63 3.59
C GLY A 23 -15.85 20.90 4.40
N LEU A 24 -15.77 21.98 3.69
CA LEU A 24 -16.45 23.25 3.87
C LEU A 24 -16.01 24.22 4.97
N GLY A 25 -15.63 25.24 4.50
CA GLY A 25 -15.64 26.65 4.44
C GLY A 25 -15.87 27.48 5.69
N LEU A 26 -15.19 28.59 5.78
CA LEU A 26 -15.81 29.89 6.01
C LEU A 26 -14.79 31.05 6.04
N ALA A 27 -15.27 32.17 5.62
CA ALA A 27 -14.58 33.37 5.23
C ALA A 27 -14.35 34.37 6.37
N ILE A 28 -13.29 35.07 6.26
CA ILE A 28 -13.02 36.53 6.43
C ILE A 28 -12.60 37.01 7.79
N ALA A 29 -11.31 37.39 7.87
CA ALA A 29 -10.85 38.60 8.59
C ALA A 29 -9.42 38.94 8.15
N GLY A 30 -9.25 40.06 7.50
CA GLY A 30 -7.96 40.61 7.10
C GLY A 30 -7.20 39.82 6.02
N THR A 31 -6.42 40.48 5.19
CA THR A 31 -5.72 39.85 4.06
C THR A 31 -4.78 38.70 4.46
N ARG A 32 -4.21 38.74 5.67
CA ARG A 32 -3.30 37.69 6.16
C ARG A 32 -4.04 36.47 6.67
N ILE A 33 -5.13 36.68 7.39
CA ILE A 33 -6.01 35.57 7.82
C ILE A 33 -6.61 34.91 6.58
N ALA A 34 -7.12 35.69 5.60
CA ALA A 34 -7.61 35.19 4.34
C ALA A 34 -6.53 34.39 3.55
N ALA A 35 -5.28 34.86 3.55
CA ALA A 35 -4.18 34.13 2.90
C ALA A 35 -3.85 32.80 3.64
N ALA A 36 -3.86 32.81 4.97
CA ALA A 36 -3.64 31.63 5.78
C ALA A 36 -4.79 30.60 5.61
N GLU A 37 -6.03 31.08 5.63
CA GLU A 37 -7.22 30.27 5.35
C GLU A 37 -7.22 29.73 3.92
N GLY A 38 -6.82 30.56 2.94
CA GLY A 38 -6.63 30.13 1.55
C GLY A 38 -5.60 29.00 1.45
N THR A 39 -4.50 29.07 2.21
CA THR A 39 -3.49 27.99 2.27
C THR A 39 -4.08 26.73 2.88
N VAL A 40 -4.80 26.81 3.99
CA VAL A 40 -5.46 25.65 4.62
C VAL A 40 -6.46 25.02 3.63
N ASN A 41 -7.29 25.81 2.98
CA ASN A 41 -8.27 25.33 2.02
C ASN A 41 -7.60 24.64 0.79
N THR A 42 -6.47 25.17 0.32
CA THR A 42 -5.68 24.54 -0.75
C THR A 42 -5.14 23.19 -0.30
N VAL A 43 -4.59 23.11 0.90
CA VAL A 43 -4.11 21.85 1.48
C VAL A 43 -5.25 20.83 1.61
N VAL A 44 -6.40 21.22 2.11
CA VAL A 44 -7.60 20.38 2.20
C VAL A 44 -8.03 19.88 0.80
N SER A 45 -8.00 20.75 -0.22
CA SER A 45 -8.32 20.40 -1.60
C SER A 45 -7.34 19.35 -2.17
N HIS A 46 -6.04 19.52 -1.91
CA HIS A 46 -5.02 18.51 -2.30
C HIS A 46 -5.29 17.16 -1.65
N GLN A 47 -5.62 17.14 -0.35
CA GLN A 47 -5.93 15.92 0.38
C GLN A 47 -7.19 15.24 -0.18
N ASN A 48 -8.22 15.99 -0.54
CA ASN A 48 -9.43 15.45 -1.18
C ASN A 48 -9.13 14.81 -2.54
N THR A 49 -8.26 15.41 -3.34
CA THR A 49 -7.84 14.87 -4.65
C THR A 49 -7.08 13.56 -4.47
N LEU A 50 -6.14 13.51 -3.54
CA LEU A 50 -5.38 12.29 -3.22
C LEU A 50 -6.30 11.17 -2.76
N ASN A 51 -7.27 11.49 -1.89
CA ASN A 51 -8.26 10.54 -1.41
C ASN A 51 -9.12 9.95 -2.53
N ALA A 52 -9.57 10.78 -3.47
CA ALA A 52 -10.33 10.31 -4.63
C ALA A 52 -9.50 9.34 -5.50
N THR A 53 -8.22 9.63 -5.68
CA THR A 53 -7.29 8.77 -6.43
C THR A 53 -7.12 7.41 -5.76
N PHE A 54 -6.86 7.37 -4.45
CA PHE A 54 -6.73 6.12 -3.70
C PHE A 54 -8.02 5.30 -3.71
N ARG A 55 -9.18 5.96 -3.57
CA ARG A 55 -10.48 5.28 -3.67
C ARG A 55 -10.69 4.62 -5.04
N SER A 56 -10.30 5.30 -6.12
CA SER A 56 -10.40 4.76 -7.48
C SER A 56 -9.55 3.49 -7.65
N ILE A 57 -8.32 3.51 -7.13
CA ILE A 57 -7.41 2.34 -7.17
C ILE A 57 -7.99 1.18 -6.35
N ASN A 58 -8.52 1.45 -5.17
CA ASN A 58 -9.14 0.42 -4.34
C ASN A 58 -10.33 -0.25 -5.04
N ILE A 59 -11.18 0.53 -5.70
CA ILE A 59 -12.29 -0.02 -6.50
C ILE A 59 -11.78 -0.94 -7.61
N GLN A 60 -10.70 -0.56 -8.32
CA GLN A 60 -10.12 -1.37 -9.39
C GLN A 60 -9.52 -2.68 -8.87
N LEU A 61 -8.86 -2.65 -7.72
CA LEU A 61 -8.30 -3.84 -7.09
C LEU A 61 -9.38 -4.80 -6.58
N THR A 62 -10.44 -4.25 -5.98
CA THR A 62 -11.60 -5.04 -5.58
C THR A 62 -12.23 -5.73 -6.80
N ALA A 63 -12.35 -5.02 -7.93
CA ALA A 63 -12.86 -5.59 -9.17
C ALA A 63 -11.97 -6.70 -9.74
N LEU A 64 -10.64 -6.66 -9.51
CA LEU A 64 -9.75 -7.77 -9.88
C LEU A 64 -9.97 -9.01 -9.00
N GLY A 65 -10.18 -8.81 -7.70
CA GLY A 65 -10.44 -9.91 -6.76
C GLY A 65 -11.73 -10.68 -7.02
N THR A 66 -12.67 -10.12 -7.78
CA THR A 66 -13.91 -10.79 -8.17
C THR A 66 -13.80 -11.64 -9.44
N ARG A 67 -12.65 -11.63 -10.13
CA ARG A 67 -12.44 -12.42 -11.36
C ARG A 67 -12.14 -13.87 -11.07
N SER A 68 -12.45 -14.73 -12.02
CA SER A 68 -12.26 -16.19 -11.91
C SER A 68 -10.80 -16.64 -12.04
N SER A 69 -9.90 -15.78 -12.52
CA SER A 69 -8.48 -16.05 -12.71
C SER A 69 -7.63 -14.88 -12.22
N PHE A 70 -6.53 -15.15 -11.53
CA PHE A 70 -5.56 -14.16 -11.09
C PHE A 70 -4.76 -13.64 -12.30
N ASP A 71 -4.81 -12.32 -12.52
CA ASP A 71 -4.05 -11.61 -13.55
C ASP A 71 -2.88 -10.86 -12.88
N ALA A 72 -1.73 -11.53 -12.76
CA ALA A 72 -0.55 -10.97 -12.11
C ALA A 72 -0.07 -9.66 -12.77
N PRO A 73 0.06 -9.54 -14.10
CA PRO A 73 0.44 -8.28 -14.76
C PRO A 73 -0.48 -7.12 -14.41
N GLN A 74 -1.79 -7.32 -14.40
CA GLN A 74 -2.74 -6.28 -14.07
C GLN A 74 -2.67 -5.91 -12.58
N ALA A 75 -2.50 -6.89 -11.69
CA ALA A 75 -2.33 -6.66 -10.26
C ALA A 75 -1.07 -5.84 -9.98
N ILE A 76 0.05 -6.19 -10.58
CA ILE A 76 1.33 -5.48 -10.45
C ILE A 76 1.16 -4.03 -10.93
N ALA A 77 0.58 -3.79 -12.11
CA ALA A 77 0.39 -2.45 -12.65
C ALA A 77 -0.47 -1.56 -11.73
N LEU A 78 -1.49 -2.11 -11.08
CA LEU A 78 -2.31 -1.37 -10.11
C LEU A 78 -1.54 -1.04 -8.82
N VAL A 79 -0.75 -2.00 -8.32
CA VAL A 79 0.11 -1.77 -7.15
C VAL A 79 1.17 -0.73 -7.46
N GLU A 80 1.81 -0.77 -8.62
CA GLU A 80 2.78 0.25 -9.07
C GLU A 80 2.14 1.64 -9.12
N THR A 81 0.94 1.73 -9.68
CA THR A 81 0.17 2.98 -9.70
C THR A 81 -0.11 3.48 -8.29
N SER A 82 -0.46 2.59 -7.36
CA SER A 82 -0.68 2.93 -5.96
C SER A 82 0.57 3.44 -5.27
N VAL A 83 1.71 2.77 -5.46
CA VAL A 83 3.01 3.19 -4.92
C VAL A 83 3.39 4.57 -5.45
N ALA A 84 3.27 4.79 -6.77
CA ALA A 84 3.55 6.09 -7.39
C ALA A 84 2.67 7.21 -6.82
N ASN A 85 1.40 6.94 -6.59
CA ASN A 85 0.47 7.89 -5.97
C ASN A 85 0.79 8.15 -4.50
N ALA A 86 1.21 7.14 -3.73
CA ALA A 86 1.65 7.32 -2.34
C ALA A 86 2.93 8.18 -2.26
N GLU A 87 3.88 7.97 -3.18
CA GLU A 87 5.08 8.81 -3.29
C GLU A 87 4.73 10.25 -3.69
N LEU A 88 3.79 10.45 -4.62
CA LEU A 88 3.29 11.78 -4.97
C LEU A 88 2.59 12.43 -3.77
N ALA A 89 1.75 11.70 -3.05
CA ALA A 89 1.11 12.16 -1.83
C ALA A 89 2.13 12.63 -0.79
N SER A 90 3.20 11.88 -0.56
CA SER A 90 4.28 12.24 0.35
C SER A 90 4.97 13.55 -0.03
N ARG A 91 5.21 13.77 -1.34
CA ARG A 91 5.78 15.03 -1.85
C ARG A 91 4.81 16.19 -1.67
N THR A 92 3.53 16.01 -2.02
CA THR A 92 2.49 17.04 -1.86
C THR A 92 2.33 17.42 -0.39
N VAL A 93 2.24 16.46 0.51
CA VAL A 93 2.15 16.67 1.96
C VAL A 93 3.37 17.46 2.48
N SER A 94 4.56 17.16 1.98
CA SER A 94 5.78 17.86 2.36
C SER A 94 5.78 19.33 1.91
N HIS A 95 5.33 19.60 0.70
CA HIS A 95 5.16 20.95 0.16
C HIS A 95 4.09 21.72 0.93
N ASP A 96 2.95 21.09 1.20
CA ASP A 96 1.83 21.67 1.94
C ASP A 96 2.24 22.05 3.37
N ASP A 97 3.03 21.22 4.07
CA ASP A 97 3.55 21.52 5.40
C ASP A 97 4.48 22.74 5.40
N VAL A 98 5.31 22.92 4.35
CA VAL A 98 6.12 24.12 4.17
C VAL A 98 5.23 25.34 3.97
N SER A 99 4.19 25.24 3.15
CA SER A 99 3.25 26.32 2.88
C SER A 99 2.51 26.75 4.16
N LEU A 100 2.04 25.79 4.96
CA LEU A 100 1.40 26.07 6.25
C LEU A 100 2.36 26.71 7.26
N ARG A 101 3.63 26.27 7.32
CA ARG A 101 4.65 26.94 8.17
C ARG A 101 4.89 28.38 7.77
N ASN A 102 4.91 28.66 6.48
CA ASN A 102 5.07 30.04 5.98
C ASN A 102 3.83 30.89 6.30
N ALA A 103 2.63 30.33 6.16
CA ALA A 103 1.38 30.98 6.53
C ALA A 103 1.35 31.33 8.04
N ASP A 104 1.72 30.35 8.89
CA ASP A 104 1.82 30.53 10.33
C ASP A 104 2.80 31.63 10.70
N ARG A 105 4.00 31.63 10.09
CA ARG A 105 4.99 32.67 10.28
C ARG A 105 4.45 34.04 9.86
N GLY A 106 3.77 34.14 8.71
CA GLY A 106 3.16 35.38 8.21
C GLY A 106 2.08 35.95 9.14
N LEU A 107 1.34 35.12 9.87
CA LEU A 107 0.38 35.53 10.88
C LEU A 107 1.06 36.24 12.08
N HIS A 108 2.26 35.84 12.44
CA HIS A 108 2.99 36.30 13.62
C HIS A 108 4.06 37.36 13.32
N GLU A 109 4.29 37.71 12.04
CA GLU A 109 5.40 38.57 11.61
C GLU A 109 5.33 40.02 12.17
N HIS A 110 4.10 40.52 12.50
CA HIS A 110 3.90 41.83 13.10
C HIS A 110 2.80 41.79 14.19
N PRO A 111 3.11 41.29 15.38
CA PRO A 111 2.11 41.06 16.42
C PRO A 111 1.34 42.30 16.88
N TRP A 112 1.92 43.48 16.73
CA TRP A 112 1.25 44.76 17.08
C TRP A 112 0.09 45.14 16.15
N LEU A 113 0.08 44.60 14.89
CA LEU A 113 -1.03 44.81 13.95
C LEU A 113 -2.21 43.87 14.25
N THR A 114 -2.01 42.84 15.04
CA THR A 114 -3.00 41.79 15.30
C THR A 114 -3.68 41.95 16.66
N VAL A 115 -3.32 42.96 17.48
CA VAL A 115 -3.87 43.15 18.82
C VAL A 115 -5.40 43.26 18.82
N VAL A 116 -6.00 43.85 17.76
CA VAL A 116 -7.45 43.99 17.62
C VAL A 116 -8.10 42.71 17.07
N SER A 117 -7.31 41.76 16.51
CA SER A 117 -7.78 40.54 15.83
C SER A 117 -7.25 39.27 16.50
N ASN A 118 -6.74 39.33 17.75
CA ASN A 118 -6.10 38.19 18.41
C ASN A 118 -6.93 36.88 18.31
N ALA A 119 -8.24 36.97 18.58
CA ALA A 119 -9.11 35.80 18.51
C ALA A 119 -9.21 35.17 17.08
N ALA A 120 -9.06 35.98 16.03
CA ALA A 120 -9.07 35.49 14.66
C ALA A 120 -7.70 34.90 14.27
N VAL A 121 -6.61 35.53 14.74
CA VAL A 121 -5.25 34.99 14.57
C VAL A 121 -5.11 33.66 15.30
N ASP A 122 -5.60 33.59 16.56
CA ASP A 122 -5.56 32.35 17.34
C ASP A 122 -6.36 31.21 16.65
N ARG A 123 -7.53 31.52 16.07
CA ARG A 123 -8.29 30.56 15.28
C ARG A 123 -7.51 30.08 14.05
N ALA A 124 -6.96 31.01 13.28
CA ALA A 124 -6.19 30.65 12.09
C ALA A 124 -4.95 29.82 12.44
N THR A 125 -4.24 30.17 13.51
CA THR A 125 -3.10 29.40 14.05
C THR A 125 -3.52 28.01 14.50
N ASN A 126 -4.67 27.87 15.17
CA ASN A 126 -5.20 26.58 15.56
C ASN A 126 -5.55 25.71 14.35
N ARG A 127 -6.19 26.29 13.34
CA ARG A 127 -6.50 25.61 12.08
C ARG A 127 -5.23 25.11 11.36
N ILE A 128 -4.21 25.95 11.25
CA ILE A 128 -2.90 25.58 10.71
C ILE A 128 -2.28 24.43 11.51
N ARG A 129 -2.33 24.49 12.83
CA ARG A 129 -1.80 23.44 13.71
C ARG A 129 -2.48 22.10 13.44
N HIS A 130 -3.82 22.07 13.39
CA HIS A 130 -4.57 20.84 13.07
C HIS A 130 -4.27 20.35 11.66
N ALA A 131 -4.23 21.23 10.66
CA ALA A 131 -3.84 20.86 9.30
C ALA A 131 -2.44 20.20 9.26
N ARG A 132 -1.46 20.78 9.98
CA ARG A 132 -0.11 20.20 10.06
C ARG A 132 -0.05 18.86 10.80
N GLN A 133 -0.89 18.68 11.82
CA GLN A 133 -1.03 17.35 12.48
C GLN A 133 -1.61 16.32 11.51
N ALA A 134 -2.64 16.68 10.75
CA ALA A 134 -3.18 15.83 9.69
C ALA A 134 -2.10 15.46 8.65
N LEU A 135 -1.33 16.45 8.17
CA LEU A 135 -0.24 16.19 7.20
C LEU A 135 0.85 15.29 7.77
N ALA A 136 1.16 15.36 9.05
CA ALA A 136 2.13 14.47 9.69
C ALA A 136 1.61 13.00 9.67
N ILE A 137 0.34 12.79 9.94
CA ILE A 137 -0.31 11.48 9.87
C ILE A 137 -0.35 11.01 8.40
N ALA A 138 -0.75 11.87 7.46
CA ALA A 138 -0.79 11.54 6.04
C ALA A 138 0.58 11.12 5.49
N ARG A 139 1.66 11.81 5.90
CA ARG A 139 3.04 11.45 5.53
C ARG A 139 3.42 10.05 6.01
N SER A 140 3.08 9.73 7.25
CA SER A 140 3.34 8.40 7.82
C SER A 140 2.54 7.32 7.08
N LEU A 141 1.24 7.56 6.82
CA LEU A 141 0.40 6.63 6.06
C LEU A 141 0.94 6.40 4.64
N ALA A 142 1.34 7.46 3.95
CA ALA A 142 1.93 7.34 2.61
C ALA A 142 3.24 6.55 2.60
N ALA A 143 4.09 6.73 3.61
CA ALA A 143 5.33 5.98 3.74
C ALA A 143 5.08 4.48 3.97
N ASP A 144 4.16 4.14 4.85
CA ASP A 144 3.78 2.74 5.10
C ASP A 144 3.16 2.11 3.85
N GLN A 145 2.31 2.85 3.12
CA GLN A 145 1.69 2.38 1.88
C GLN A 145 2.72 2.09 0.76
N VAL A 146 3.80 2.87 0.68
CA VAL A 146 4.90 2.58 -0.25
C VAL A 146 5.56 1.24 0.09
N GLN A 147 5.83 0.96 1.37
CA GLN A 147 6.44 -0.30 1.78
C GLN A 147 5.50 -1.49 1.55
N GLU A 148 4.24 -1.33 1.93
CA GLU A 148 3.20 -2.32 1.69
C GLU A 148 3.04 -2.62 0.19
N GLY A 149 2.96 -1.58 -0.64
CA GLY A 149 2.86 -1.74 -2.09
C GLY A 149 4.06 -2.48 -2.69
N ARG A 150 5.28 -2.18 -2.25
CA ARG A 150 6.48 -2.90 -2.70
C ARG A 150 6.47 -4.37 -2.29
N PHE A 151 5.97 -4.69 -1.10
CA PHE A 151 5.75 -6.07 -0.68
C PHE A 151 4.81 -6.80 -1.63
N TRP A 152 3.63 -6.21 -1.89
CA TRP A 152 2.64 -6.83 -2.77
C TRP A 152 3.14 -6.95 -4.22
N GLN A 153 3.87 -5.96 -4.73
CA GLN A 153 4.48 -6.02 -6.04
C GLN A 153 5.42 -7.23 -6.15
N ALA A 154 6.33 -7.40 -5.19
CA ALA A 154 7.25 -8.52 -5.15
C ALA A 154 6.51 -9.87 -5.04
N LEU A 155 5.52 -9.95 -4.15
CA LEU A 155 4.72 -11.17 -3.98
C LEU A 155 3.97 -11.54 -5.26
N TYR A 156 3.31 -10.58 -5.93
CA TYR A 156 2.57 -10.84 -7.16
C TYR A 156 3.50 -11.19 -8.33
N SER A 157 4.70 -10.61 -8.39
CA SER A 157 5.71 -11.01 -9.36
C SER A 157 6.12 -12.46 -9.15
N GLY A 158 6.39 -12.88 -7.92
CA GLY A 158 6.72 -14.26 -7.58
C GLY A 158 5.58 -15.24 -7.91
N LEU A 159 4.32 -14.86 -7.64
CA LEU A 159 3.15 -15.69 -8.00
C LEU A 159 2.94 -15.76 -9.54
N GLY A 160 3.23 -14.69 -10.26
CA GLY A 160 3.22 -14.67 -11.72
C GLY A 160 4.27 -15.61 -12.30
N ASP A 161 5.48 -15.60 -11.74
CA ASP A 161 6.56 -16.50 -12.13
C ASP A 161 6.28 -17.96 -11.76
N LEU A 162 5.54 -18.23 -10.66
CA LEU A 162 5.03 -19.57 -10.36
C LEU A 162 4.06 -20.07 -11.45
N GLY A 163 3.17 -19.22 -11.94
CA GLY A 163 2.29 -19.52 -13.06
C GLY A 163 3.09 -19.82 -14.34
N GLU A 164 4.14 -19.04 -14.62
CA GLU A 164 5.04 -19.28 -15.75
C GLU A 164 5.82 -20.60 -15.60
N LEU A 165 6.36 -20.87 -14.42
CA LEU A 165 7.04 -22.13 -14.11
C LEU A 165 6.16 -23.34 -14.47
N ASN A 166 4.89 -23.33 -14.04
CA ASN A 166 3.95 -24.42 -14.32
C ASN A 166 3.70 -24.57 -15.83
N ARG A 167 3.49 -23.46 -16.55
CA ARG A 167 3.33 -23.50 -18.02
C ARG A 167 4.54 -24.07 -18.75
N GLN A 168 5.74 -23.69 -18.33
CA GLN A 168 7.00 -24.18 -18.93
C GLN A 168 7.21 -25.67 -18.64
N LYS A 169 6.84 -26.13 -17.44
CA LYS A 169 6.85 -27.57 -17.10
C LYS A 169 5.87 -28.35 -17.94
N GLU A 170 4.63 -27.91 -18.09
CA GLU A 170 3.61 -28.55 -18.94
C GLU A 170 4.05 -28.63 -20.41
N ALA A 171 4.80 -27.60 -20.88
CA ALA A 171 5.38 -27.57 -22.22
C ALA A 171 6.66 -28.42 -22.37
N GLY A 172 7.15 -29.07 -21.30
CA GLY A 172 8.42 -29.81 -21.30
C GLY A 172 9.67 -28.95 -21.42
N ASN A 173 9.56 -27.62 -21.25
CA ASN A 173 10.67 -26.67 -21.37
C ASN A 173 11.39 -26.50 -20.03
N LEU A 174 12.26 -27.46 -19.66
CA LEU A 174 13.04 -27.40 -18.42
C LEU A 174 13.90 -26.12 -18.27
N PRO A 175 14.60 -25.63 -19.32
CA PRO A 175 15.33 -24.37 -19.21
C PRO A 175 14.41 -23.18 -18.88
N GLY A 176 13.27 -23.07 -19.53
CA GLY A 176 12.27 -22.04 -19.26
C GLY A 176 11.70 -22.14 -17.84
N ALA A 177 11.41 -23.36 -17.37
CA ALA A 177 10.96 -23.62 -16.01
C ALA A 177 11.99 -23.17 -14.96
N ARG A 178 13.29 -23.48 -15.16
CA ARG A 178 14.37 -23.03 -14.27
C ARG A 178 14.53 -21.52 -14.25
N GLN A 179 14.38 -20.86 -15.41
CA GLN A 179 14.43 -19.41 -15.47
C GLN A 179 13.27 -18.75 -14.69
N ALA A 180 12.05 -19.24 -14.84
CA ALA A 180 10.90 -18.77 -14.09
C ALA A 180 11.09 -18.99 -12.59
N LEU A 181 11.58 -20.17 -12.18
CA LEU A 181 11.87 -20.47 -10.79
C LEU A 181 12.93 -19.55 -10.17
N THR A 182 13.97 -19.22 -10.92
CA THR A 182 15.02 -18.28 -10.47
C THR A 182 14.45 -16.87 -10.24
N ARG A 183 13.55 -16.38 -11.11
CA ARG A 183 12.87 -15.11 -10.92
C ARG A 183 11.94 -15.16 -9.71
N MET A 184 11.10 -16.19 -9.62
CA MET A 184 10.22 -16.44 -8.46
C MET A 184 10.99 -16.39 -7.15
N GLY A 185 12.13 -17.10 -7.05
CA GLY A 185 12.94 -17.14 -5.83
C GLY A 185 13.43 -15.75 -5.41
N ARG A 186 13.92 -14.94 -6.35
CA ARG A 186 14.35 -13.56 -6.10
C ARG A 186 13.20 -12.68 -5.64
N ASP A 187 12.05 -12.77 -6.27
CA ASP A 187 10.90 -11.91 -5.96
C ASP A 187 10.27 -12.30 -4.61
N VAL A 188 10.25 -13.60 -4.28
CA VAL A 188 9.85 -14.08 -2.95
C VAL A 188 10.84 -13.63 -1.86
N GLU A 189 12.16 -13.63 -2.15
CA GLU A 189 13.17 -13.09 -1.22
C GLU A 189 12.96 -11.59 -0.97
N GLN A 190 12.66 -10.82 -2.02
CA GLN A 190 12.33 -9.40 -1.89
C GLN A 190 11.05 -9.18 -1.06
N ALA A 191 10.01 -9.99 -1.28
CA ALA A 191 8.80 -9.95 -0.47
C ALA A 191 9.09 -10.31 0.99
N ALA A 192 9.90 -11.33 1.25
CA ALA A 192 10.29 -11.74 2.60
C ALA A 192 11.04 -10.63 3.37
N ALA A 193 11.93 -9.90 2.68
CA ALA A 193 12.63 -8.77 3.27
C ALA A 193 11.69 -7.62 3.69
N LEU A 194 10.52 -7.52 3.06
CA LEU A 194 9.51 -6.50 3.33
C LEU A 194 8.38 -6.98 4.23
N ALA A 195 8.24 -8.29 4.47
CA ALA A 195 7.10 -8.88 5.21
C ALA A 195 7.00 -8.40 6.67
N GLY A 196 8.10 -7.90 7.26
CA GLY A 196 8.12 -7.28 8.59
C GLY A 196 7.83 -5.78 8.61
N SER A 197 7.45 -5.17 7.48
CA SER A 197 7.17 -3.73 7.40
C SER A 197 5.93 -3.37 8.21
N THR A 198 5.91 -2.12 8.68
CA THR A 198 4.80 -1.56 9.47
C THR A 198 3.48 -1.69 8.72
N GLY A 199 2.47 -2.26 9.38
CA GLY A 199 1.13 -2.46 8.82
C GLY A 199 0.91 -3.81 8.16
N LEU A 200 1.95 -4.56 7.85
CA LEU A 200 1.83 -5.92 7.32
C LEU A 200 1.65 -6.94 8.47
N PRO A 201 0.64 -7.81 8.41
CA PRO A 201 0.44 -8.87 9.39
C PRO A 201 1.58 -9.90 9.39
N ALA A 202 1.90 -10.42 10.57
CA ALA A 202 3.00 -11.40 10.75
C ALA A 202 2.80 -12.69 9.92
N GLU A 203 1.58 -13.05 9.58
CA GLU A 203 1.24 -14.19 8.74
C GLU A 203 1.87 -14.11 7.34
N LEU A 204 2.10 -12.90 6.83
CA LEU A 204 2.76 -12.71 5.54
C LEU A 204 4.22 -13.17 5.54
N ALA A 205 4.90 -13.09 6.68
CA ALA A 205 6.24 -13.67 6.82
C ALA A 205 6.20 -15.21 6.77
N ALA A 206 5.15 -15.84 7.30
CA ALA A 206 4.95 -17.29 7.16
C ALA A 206 4.65 -17.66 5.70
N LEU A 207 3.81 -16.90 5.00
CA LEU A 207 3.54 -17.11 3.58
C LEU A 207 4.81 -17.05 2.72
N THR A 208 5.66 -16.03 2.94
CA THR A 208 6.93 -15.93 2.19
C THR A 208 7.89 -17.08 2.51
N THR A 209 7.87 -17.58 3.75
CA THR A 209 8.64 -18.79 4.14
C THR A 209 8.15 -20.04 3.41
N ASP A 210 6.83 -20.23 3.32
CA ASP A 210 6.24 -21.36 2.58
C ASP A 210 6.52 -21.26 1.07
N LEU A 211 6.50 -20.05 0.49
CA LEU A 211 6.88 -19.83 -0.90
C LEU A 211 8.37 -20.09 -1.17
N HIS A 212 9.26 -19.75 -0.23
CA HIS A 212 10.69 -20.11 -0.32
C HIS A 212 10.89 -21.62 -0.31
N LYS A 213 10.19 -22.32 0.59
CA LYS A 213 10.24 -23.79 0.64
C LYS A 213 9.75 -24.39 -0.67
N LEU A 214 8.63 -23.93 -1.18
CA LEU A 214 8.09 -24.34 -2.48
C LEU A 214 9.12 -24.15 -3.61
N ALA A 215 9.80 -23.00 -3.66
CA ALA A 215 10.83 -22.73 -4.66
C ALA A 215 12.02 -23.71 -4.54
N ALA A 216 12.44 -24.03 -3.31
CA ALA A 216 13.50 -25.00 -3.07
C ALA A 216 13.09 -26.41 -3.50
N ASP A 217 11.85 -26.81 -3.25
CA ASP A 217 11.33 -28.12 -3.64
C ASP A 217 11.16 -28.25 -5.16
N TYR A 218 10.71 -27.19 -5.85
CA TYR A 218 10.73 -27.14 -7.30
C TYR A 218 12.16 -27.22 -7.87
N THR A 219 13.14 -26.57 -7.25
CA THR A 219 14.54 -26.65 -7.67
C THR A 219 15.02 -28.10 -7.63
N ARG A 220 14.79 -28.80 -6.50
CA ARG A 220 15.14 -30.22 -6.34
C ARG A 220 14.43 -31.11 -7.36
N GLN A 221 13.15 -30.85 -7.62
CA GLN A 221 12.37 -31.58 -8.60
C GLN A 221 12.94 -31.44 -10.02
N LEU A 222 13.21 -30.18 -10.46
CA LEU A 222 13.77 -29.91 -11.78
C LEU A 222 15.19 -30.45 -11.95
N ASP A 223 15.98 -30.52 -10.87
CA ASP A 223 17.31 -31.13 -10.89
C ASP A 223 17.23 -32.65 -11.03
N ALA A 224 16.30 -33.32 -10.35
CA ALA A 224 16.05 -34.75 -10.50
C ALA A 224 15.52 -35.09 -11.90
N GLU A 225 14.59 -34.28 -12.45
CA GLU A 225 14.09 -34.43 -13.82
C GLU A 225 15.22 -34.32 -14.87
N ALA A 226 16.12 -33.32 -14.70
CA ALA A 226 17.24 -33.09 -15.59
C ALA A 226 18.30 -34.21 -15.51
N ALA A 227 18.43 -34.86 -14.35
CA ALA A 227 19.29 -36.03 -14.15
C ALA A 227 18.63 -37.37 -14.54
N GLU A 228 17.41 -37.31 -15.08
CA GLU A 228 16.60 -38.50 -15.45
C GLU A 228 16.27 -39.42 -14.25
N HIS A 229 16.31 -38.86 -13.03
CA HIS A 229 15.96 -39.56 -11.79
C HIS A 229 14.44 -39.44 -11.52
N TYR A 230 13.62 -40.04 -12.35
CA TYR A 230 12.16 -39.86 -12.36
C TYR A 230 11.47 -40.31 -11.07
N ASP A 231 11.95 -41.37 -10.41
CA ASP A 231 11.39 -41.81 -9.12
C ASP A 231 11.64 -40.76 -8.02
N ALA A 232 12.81 -40.16 -8.00
CA ALA A 232 13.13 -39.09 -7.07
C ALA A 232 12.29 -37.82 -7.37
N ALA A 233 12.14 -37.45 -8.64
CA ALA A 233 11.30 -36.34 -9.06
C ALA A 233 9.83 -36.56 -8.66
N ALA A 234 9.31 -37.78 -8.82
CA ALA A 234 7.97 -38.12 -8.39
C ALA A 234 7.78 -38.03 -6.86
N ALA A 235 8.76 -38.47 -6.07
CA ALA A 235 8.71 -38.31 -4.62
C ALA A 235 8.68 -36.84 -4.20
N ILE A 236 9.53 -36.00 -4.82
CA ILE A 236 9.56 -34.55 -4.53
C ILE A 236 8.26 -33.86 -4.96
N SER A 237 7.58 -34.34 -6.00
CA SER A 237 6.31 -33.76 -6.45
C SER A 237 5.20 -33.85 -5.38
N VAL A 238 5.30 -34.80 -4.45
CA VAL A 238 4.40 -34.91 -3.30
C VAL A 238 4.65 -33.75 -2.33
N ASP A 239 5.91 -33.42 -2.05
CA ASP A 239 6.28 -32.27 -1.21
C ASP A 239 5.81 -30.96 -1.84
N VAL A 240 6.04 -30.77 -3.15
CA VAL A 240 5.55 -29.60 -3.92
C VAL A 240 4.02 -29.48 -3.81
N SER A 241 3.28 -30.58 -3.94
CA SER A 241 1.82 -30.60 -3.81
C SER A 241 1.35 -30.23 -2.40
N ALA A 242 2.07 -30.70 -1.38
CA ALA A 242 1.79 -30.38 0.02
C ALA A 242 2.03 -28.89 0.31
N ASP A 243 3.14 -28.31 -0.20
CA ASP A 243 3.44 -26.89 -0.05
C ASP A 243 2.42 -26.02 -0.77
N MET A 244 2.05 -26.38 -2.00
CA MET A 244 0.98 -25.70 -2.75
C MET A 244 -0.35 -25.72 -2.00
N SER A 245 -0.69 -26.84 -1.37
CA SER A 245 -1.91 -26.98 -0.56
C SER A 245 -1.87 -26.10 0.68
N ARG A 246 -0.71 -25.95 1.34
CA ARG A 246 -0.51 -25.09 2.48
C ARG A 246 -0.65 -23.62 2.11
N ILE A 247 -0.01 -23.19 1.03
CA ILE A 247 -0.11 -21.83 0.49
C ILE A 247 -1.55 -21.54 0.07
N ALA A 248 -2.26 -22.48 -0.56
CA ALA A 248 -3.66 -22.31 -0.92
C ALA A 248 -4.61 -22.24 0.29
N GLY A 249 -4.17 -22.72 1.44
CA GLY A 249 -4.92 -22.69 2.70
C GLY A 249 -4.74 -21.38 3.50
N PHE A 250 -3.95 -20.44 3.00
CA PHE A 250 -3.70 -19.18 3.71
C PHE A 250 -4.99 -18.36 3.87
N ASP A 251 -5.20 -17.81 5.09
CA ASP A 251 -6.37 -16.97 5.44
C ASP A 251 -6.16 -15.53 4.95
N VAL A 252 -6.51 -15.32 3.71
CA VAL A 252 -6.36 -14.04 3.02
C VAL A 252 -7.34 -12.99 3.56
N ASP A 253 -8.56 -13.39 3.88
CA ASP A 253 -9.61 -12.49 4.39
C ASP A 253 -9.22 -11.98 5.79
N GLY A 254 -8.65 -12.85 6.63
CA GLY A 254 -8.11 -12.47 7.92
C GLY A 254 -6.94 -11.50 7.82
N ILE A 255 -6.07 -11.66 6.82
CA ILE A 255 -4.97 -10.70 6.54
C ILE A 255 -5.53 -9.33 6.22
N GLY A 256 -6.50 -9.23 5.30
CA GLY A 256 -7.14 -7.98 4.94
C GLY A 256 -7.76 -7.25 6.14
N SER A 257 -8.47 -8.00 6.96
CA SER A 257 -9.08 -7.46 8.19
C SER A 257 -8.04 -6.90 9.17
N LYS A 258 -6.87 -7.54 9.30
CA LYS A 258 -5.78 -7.08 10.16
C LYS A 258 -5.11 -5.81 9.64
N VAL A 259 -4.88 -5.73 8.34
CA VAL A 259 -4.37 -4.52 7.68
C VAL A 259 -5.32 -3.36 7.92
N ASP A 260 -6.61 -3.55 7.66
CA ASP A 260 -7.64 -2.52 7.88
C ASP A 260 -7.68 -2.06 9.35
N ALA A 261 -7.69 -3.01 10.29
CA ALA A 261 -7.69 -2.71 11.72
C ALA A 261 -6.45 -1.92 12.17
N PHE A 262 -5.30 -2.15 11.55
CA PHE A 262 -4.07 -1.41 11.84
C PHE A 262 -4.13 0.06 11.36
N PHE A 263 -4.67 0.31 10.17
CA PHE A 263 -4.68 1.65 9.58
C PHE A 263 -5.87 2.50 10.01
N ARG A 264 -7.02 1.90 10.31
CA ARG A 264 -8.27 2.60 10.64
C ARG A 264 -8.11 3.65 11.75
N PRO A 265 -7.49 3.39 12.92
CA PRO A 265 -7.37 4.41 13.97
C PRO A 265 -6.58 5.64 13.53
N ARG A 266 -5.58 5.45 12.63
CA ARG A 266 -4.75 6.55 12.11
C ARG A 266 -5.51 7.36 11.07
N ILE A 267 -6.33 6.72 10.26
CA ILE A 267 -7.23 7.37 9.30
C ILE A 267 -8.30 8.17 10.04
N ASP A 268 -8.90 7.61 11.09
CA ASP A 268 -9.89 8.30 11.92
C ASP A 268 -9.29 9.53 12.58
N ARG A 269 -8.08 9.42 13.11
CA ARG A 269 -7.37 10.56 13.70
C ARG A 269 -7.03 11.63 12.64
N TYR A 270 -6.59 11.20 11.45
CA TYR A 270 -6.37 12.13 10.35
C TYR A 270 -7.65 12.91 10.02
N ASN A 271 -8.79 12.24 9.93
CA ASN A 271 -10.08 12.86 9.64
C ASN A 271 -10.46 13.88 10.72
N GLN A 272 -10.30 13.54 12.00
CA GLN A 272 -10.54 14.45 13.14
C GLN A 272 -9.68 15.72 13.05
N GLU A 273 -8.40 15.58 12.70
CA GLU A 273 -7.51 16.73 12.55
C GLU A 273 -7.89 17.61 11.34
N ILE A 274 -8.35 17.01 10.23
CA ILE A 274 -8.86 17.76 9.08
C ILE A 274 -10.17 18.48 9.42
N GLU A 275 -11.10 17.82 10.11
CA GLU A 275 -12.33 18.46 10.58
C GLU A 275 -12.02 19.66 11.48
N ALA A 276 -11.11 19.49 12.45
CA ALA A 276 -10.68 20.58 13.33
C ALA A 276 -9.96 21.71 12.57
N ALA A 277 -9.27 21.42 11.48
CA ALA A 277 -8.66 22.43 10.62
C ALA A 277 -9.69 23.21 9.79
N THR A 278 -10.88 22.67 9.58
CA THR A 278 -11.95 23.29 8.78
C THR A 278 -13.05 23.96 9.61
N ALA A 279 -13.14 23.65 10.90
CA ALA A 279 -14.03 24.30 11.86
C ALA A 279 -13.53 25.71 12.23
#